data_b863bc100efa314f053feaa46ceedf0b
#
_entry.id   b863bc100efa314f053feaa46ceedf0b
#
_cell.length_a   1.000
_cell.length_b   1.000
_cell.length_c   1.000
_cell.angle_alpha   90.00
_cell.angle_beta   90.00
_cell.angle_gamma   90.00
#
_symmetry.space_group_name_H-M   'P 1'
#
loop_
_entity.id
_entity.type
_entity.pdbx_description
1 polymer ?
#
loop_
_entity_poly.entity_id
_entity_poly.type
_entity_poly.pdbx_seq_one_letter_code
_entity_poly.pdbx_strand_id
1 'polypeptide(L)'
;MKRGRKKKLAISLMDYMGKRRDMKRQLKKEGTAELYEVAVRHFLRFVKNPGFCLADLNRALVIDFITYLQGKGLATNTVNTYISSLRALYNTACQESLIPASYYPFENLKLRRAMTARRAIPASLFQQIAQIKVADDPQVELSIDLSLFSFMACGMPFVDIAYLTRQNIRGMSWYITVIRQDV
;
A
#
# COMPACT_ATOMS: atom_id res chain seq x y z
N MET A 1 -42.21 -24.84 -10.72
CA MET A 1 -41.48 -23.57 -11.01
C MET A 1 -39.99 -23.82 -10.91
N LYS A 2 -39.26 -23.91 -12.02
CA LYS A 2 -37.81 -24.07 -12.05
C LYS A 2 -37.18 -22.66 -11.78
N ARG A 3 -36.59 -22.49 -10.60
CA ARG A 3 -35.77 -21.28 -10.31
C ARG A 3 -34.62 -21.24 -11.30
N GLY A 4 -34.65 -20.30 -12.26
CA GLY A 4 -33.59 -20.07 -13.19
C GLY A 4 -32.28 -19.77 -12.42
N ARG A 5 -31.23 -20.59 -12.61
CA ARG A 5 -29.87 -20.32 -12.18
C ARG A 5 -29.48 -18.99 -12.81
N LYS A 6 -29.43 -17.90 -12.00
CA LYS A 6 -28.80 -16.64 -12.41
C LYS A 6 -27.39 -16.97 -12.89
N LYS A 7 -27.11 -16.70 -14.16
CA LYS A 7 -25.81 -16.88 -14.79
C LYS A 7 -24.79 -16.12 -13.92
N LYS A 8 -23.88 -16.85 -13.23
CA LYS A 8 -22.79 -16.26 -12.46
C LYS A 8 -21.98 -15.44 -13.48
N LEU A 9 -21.97 -14.12 -13.36
CA LEU A 9 -21.03 -13.30 -14.14
C LEU A 9 -19.62 -13.72 -13.70
N ALA A 10 -18.94 -14.48 -14.55
CA ALA A 10 -17.59 -14.94 -14.29
C ALA A 10 -16.62 -13.78 -14.59
N ILE A 11 -16.40 -12.92 -13.61
CA ILE A 11 -15.38 -11.86 -13.72
C ILE A 11 -14.03 -12.44 -13.34
N SER A 12 -13.07 -12.37 -14.27
CA SER A 12 -11.68 -12.69 -13.99
C SER A 12 -11.12 -11.73 -12.94
N LEU A 13 -10.42 -12.28 -11.95
CA LEU A 13 -9.73 -11.48 -10.94
C LEU A 13 -8.70 -10.51 -11.59
N MET A 14 -8.01 -10.97 -12.64
CA MET A 14 -7.03 -10.16 -13.36
C MET A 14 -7.68 -8.96 -14.05
N ASP A 15 -8.77 -9.20 -14.80
CA ASP A 15 -9.46 -8.12 -15.52
C ASP A 15 -10.10 -7.11 -14.57
N TYR A 16 -10.68 -7.59 -13.47
CA TYR A 16 -11.26 -6.73 -12.46
C TYR A 16 -10.20 -5.88 -11.77
N MET A 17 -9.08 -6.50 -11.38
CA MET A 17 -7.94 -5.77 -10.81
C MET A 17 -7.43 -4.70 -11.77
N GLY A 18 -7.30 -5.01 -13.07
CA GLY A 18 -6.86 -4.05 -14.08
C GLY A 18 -7.73 -2.79 -14.08
N LYS A 19 -9.06 -2.96 -14.12
CA LYS A 19 -10.01 -1.83 -14.05
C LYS A 19 -9.84 -1.01 -12.77
N ARG A 20 -9.71 -1.66 -11.61
CA ARG A 20 -9.56 -0.99 -10.32
C ARG A 20 -8.21 -0.28 -10.19
N ARG A 21 -7.14 -0.88 -10.71
CA ARG A 21 -5.80 -0.28 -10.81
C ARG A 21 -5.86 1.03 -11.60
N ASP A 22 -6.45 0.98 -12.79
CA ASP A 22 -6.50 2.13 -13.69
C ASP A 22 -7.33 3.28 -13.09
N MET A 23 -8.44 2.97 -12.42
CA MET A 23 -9.20 3.95 -11.64
C MET A 23 -8.37 4.58 -10.50
N LYS A 24 -7.55 3.79 -9.80
CA LYS A 24 -6.68 4.31 -8.74
C LYS A 24 -5.59 5.22 -9.30
N ARG A 25 -5.03 4.89 -10.48
CA ARG A 25 -4.08 5.75 -11.19
C ARG A 25 -4.69 7.08 -11.62
N GLN A 26 -5.90 7.06 -12.16
CA GLN A 26 -6.65 8.29 -12.48
C GLN A 26 -6.87 9.18 -11.25
N LEU A 27 -7.06 8.58 -10.08
CA LEU A 27 -7.17 9.27 -8.80
C LEU A 27 -5.79 9.62 -8.17
N LYS A 28 -4.68 9.48 -8.92
CA LYS A 28 -3.29 9.72 -8.44
C LYS A 28 -2.90 8.87 -7.22
N LYS A 29 -3.53 7.71 -7.01
CA LYS A 29 -3.25 6.76 -5.92
C LYS A 29 -2.36 5.62 -6.40
N GLU A 30 -1.16 5.95 -6.92
CA GLU A 30 -0.23 4.99 -7.53
C GLU A 30 0.15 3.84 -6.58
N GLY A 31 0.50 4.16 -5.32
CA GLY A 31 0.87 3.13 -4.34
C GLY A 31 -0.23 2.09 -4.12
N THR A 32 -1.51 2.50 -4.11
CA THR A 32 -2.64 1.55 -4.01
C THR A 32 -2.78 0.71 -5.28
N ALA A 33 -2.58 1.33 -6.45
CA ALA A 33 -2.65 0.66 -7.75
C ALA A 33 -1.58 -0.45 -7.85
N GLU A 34 -0.35 -0.15 -7.46
CA GLU A 34 0.76 -1.10 -7.42
C GLU A 34 0.50 -2.26 -6.44
N LEU A 35 -0.02 -1.95 -5.24
CA LEU A 35 -0.35 -2.98 -4.26
C LEU A 35 -1.42 -3.96 -4.77
N TYR A 36 -2.44 -3.47 -5.49
CA TYR A 36 -3.43 -4.34 -6.12
C TYR A 36 -2.77 -5.28 -7.15
N GLU A 37 -1.92 -4.72 -8.00
CA GLU A 37 -1.24 -5.49 -9.04
C GLU A 37 -0.32 -6.56 -8.44
N VAL A 38 0.52 -6.19 -7.46
CA VAL A 38 1.45 -7.12 -6.82
C VAL A 38 0.70 -8.23 -6.07
N ALA A 39 -0.33 -7.88 -5.28
CA ALA A 39 -1.11 -8.85 -4.51
C ALA A 39 -1.81 -9.88 -5.43
N VAL A 40 -2.46 -9.41 -6.50
CA VAL A 40 -3.16 -10.29 -7.45
C VAL A 40 -2.17 -11.15 -8.23
N ARG A 41 -1.02 -10.61 -8.65
CA ARG A 41 0.03 -11.38 -9.32
C ARG A 41 0.56 -12.53 -8.45
N HIS A 42 0.79 -12.27 -7.16
CA HIS A 42 1.19 -13.32 -6.22
C HIS A 42 0.10 -14.37 -6.04
N PHE A 43 -1.16 -13.95 -5.93
CA PHE A 43 -2.29 -14.87 -5.81
C PHE A 43 -2.47 -15.75 -7.04
N LEU A 44 -2.45 -15.18 -8.25
CA LEU A 44 -2.60 -15.95 -9.49
C LEU A 44 -1.43 -16.94 -9.73
N ARG A 45 -0.22 -16.58 -9.30
CA ARG A 45 0.92 -17.52 -9.29
C ARG A 45 0.71 -18.67 -8.32
N PHE A 46 0.11 -18.40 -7.16
CA PHE A 46 -0.21 -19.43 -6.17
C PHE A 46 -1.28 -20.40 -6.69
N VAL A 47 -2.39 -19.90 -7.22
CA VAL A 47 -3.47 -20.77 -7.77
C VAL A 47 -3.13 -21.38 -9.11
N LYS A 48 -2.05 -20.94 -9.78
CA LYS A 48 -1.61 -21.38 -11.12
C LYS A 48 -2.71 -21.27 -12.18
N ASN A 49 -3.61 -20.32 -12.03
CA ASN A 49 -4.73 -20.10 -12.94
C ASN A 49 -4.88 -18.61 -13.26
N PRO A 50 -4.40 -18.12 -14.41
CA PRO A 50 -4.51 -16.71 -14.80
C PRO A 50 -5.96 -16.26 -15.05
N GLY A 51 -6.86 -17.18 -15.38
CA GLY A 51 -8.29 -16.93 -15.59
C GLY A 51 -9.15 -17.10 -14.32
N PHE A 52 -8.54 -17.13 -13.13
CA PHE A 52 -9.25 -17.32 -11.87
C PHE A 52 -10.39 -16.31 -11.70
N CYS A 53 -11.60 -16.81 -11.44
CA CYS A 53 -12.78 -15.97 -11.23
C CYS A 53 -12.85 -15.48 -9.79
N LEU A 54 -13.10 -14.18 -9.61
CA LEU A 54 -13.22 -13.57 -8.28
C LEU A 54 -14.33 -14.22 -7.41
N ALA A 55 -15.38 -14.73 -8.06
CA ALA A 55 -16.48 -15.44 -7.40
C ALA A 55 -16.09 -16.83 -6.84
N ASP A 56 -14.96 -17.38 -7.27
CA ASP A 56 -14.47 -18.69 -6.80
C ASP A 56 -13.54 -18.55 -5.60
N LEU A 57 -13.22 -17.30 -5.19
CA LEU A 57 -12.44 -17.04 -3.98
C LEU A 57 -13.22 -17.56 -2.76
N ASN A 58 -12.57 -18.42 -2.01
CA ASN A 58 -13.14 -19.00 -0.79
C ASN A 58 -12.14 -18.92 0.37
N ARG A 59 -12.64 -19.19 1.58
CA ARG A 59 -11.83 -19.06 2.80
C ARG A 59 -10.63 -19.99 2.83
N ALA A 60 -10.76 -21.22 2.35
CA ALA A 60 -9.67 -22.18 2.31
C ALA A 60 -8.52 -21.63 1.44
N LEU A 61 -8.83 -21.16 0.23
CA LEU A 61 -7.83 -20.55 -0.65
C LEU A 61 -7.15 -19.33 -0.03
N VAL A 62 -7.88 -18.51 0.74
CA VAL A 62 -7.28 -17.34 1.43
C VAL A 62 -6.30 -17.81 2.50
N ILE A 63 -6.64 -18.83 3.29
CA ILE A 63 -5.77 -19.39 4.33
C ILE A 63 -4.52 -20.03 3.70
N ASP A 64 -4.72 -20.86 2.68
CA ASP A 64 -3.63 -21.51 1.96
C ASP A 64 -2.68 -20.50 1.31
N PHE A 65 -3.23 -19.40 0.78
CA PHE A 65 -2.42 -18.32 0.23
C PHE A 65 -1.60 -17.61 1.31
N ILE A 66 -2.15 -17.38 2.50
CA ILE A 66 -1.40 -16.83 3.63
C ILE A 66 -0.22 -17.75 3.98
N THR A 67 -0.48 -19.05 4.11
CA THR A 67 0.54 -20.06 4.42
C THR A 67 1.61 -20.10 3.33
N TYR A 68 1.21 -20.04 2.06
CA TYR A 68 2.13 -19.96 0.92
C TYR A 68 3.04 -18.74 0.99
N LEU A 69 2.48 -17.56 1.28
CA LEU A 69 3.27 -16.32 1.38
C LEU A 69 4.26 -16.37 2.56
N GLN A 70 3.83 -16.91 3.71
CA GLN A 70 4.68 -17.13 4.87
C GLN A 70 5.81 -18.11 4.56
N GLY A 71 5.51 -19.22 3.88
CA GLY A 71 6.50 -20.20 3.42
C GLY A 71 7.52 -19.63 2.43
N LYS A 72 7.18 -18.52 1.73
CA LYS A 72 8.11 -17.73 0.90
C LYS A 72 8.99 -16.78 1.71
N GLY A 73 8.87 -16.73 3.04
CA GLY A 73 9.66 -15.86 3.90
C GLY A 73 9.19 -14.40 3.89
N LEU A 74 7.98 -14.07 3.41
CA LEU A 74 7.49 -12.70 3.44
C LEU A 74 7.17 -12.26 4.87
N ALA A 75 7.52 -11.02 5.20
CA ALA A 75 7.21 -10.42 6.49
C ALA A 75 5.70 -10.36 6.72
N THR A 76 5.25 -10.56 7.97
CA THR A 76 3.84 -10.57 8.37
C THR A 76 3.06 -9.36 7.85
N ASN A 77 3.64 -8.16 7.95
CA ASN A 77 2.98 -6.95 7.50
C ASN A 77 2.80 -6.92 5.97
N THR A 78 3.73 -7.49 5.20
CA THR A 78 3.62 -7.64 3.74
C THR A 78 2.50 -8.62 3.38
N VAL A 79 2.43 -9.76 4.07
CA VAL A 79 1.33 -10.74 3.90
C VAL A 79 -0.01 -10.06 4.18
N ASN A 80 -0.12 -9.33 5.30
CA ASN A 80 -1.33 -8.61 5.67
C ASN A 80 -1.74 -7.59 4.60
N THR A 81 -0.78 -6.89 4.00
CA THR A 81 -1.04 -5.91 2.95
C THR A 81 -1.61 -6.58 1.70
N TYR A 82 -1.05 -7.72 1.26
CA TYR A 82 -1.57 -8.46 0.10
C TYR A 82 -2.98 -9.00 0.34
N ILE A 83 -3.23 -9.56 1.54
CA ILE A 83 -4.56 -10.05 1.90
C ILE A 83 -5.57 -8.89 1.98
N SER A 84 -5.18 -7.74 2.53
CA SER A 84 -6.03 -6.55 2.59
C SER A 84 -6.36 -6.02 1.19
N SER A 85 -5.42 -6.06 0.25
CA SER A 85 -5.63 -5.68 -1.15
C SER A 85 -6.64 -6.60 -1.85
N LEU A 86 -6.52 -7.93 -1.67
CA LEU A 86 -7.50 -8.89 -2.20
C LEU A 86 -8.88 -8.70 -1.57
N ARG A 87 -8.93 -8.45 -0.24
CA ARG A 87 -10.18 -8.16 0.47
C ARG A 87 -10.86 -6.90 -0.07
N ALA A 88 -10.09 -5.84 -0.32
CA ALA A 88 -10.62 -4.59 -0.87
C ALA A 88 -11.22 -4.80 -2.27
N LEU A 89 -10.53 -5.53 -3.14
CA LEU A 89 -11.05 -5.88 -4.47
C LEU A 89 -12.33 -6.71 -4.38
N TYR A 90 -12.37 -7.73 -3.53
CA TYR A 90 -13.55 -8.58 -3.32
C TYR A 90 -14.75 -7.76 -2.82
N ASN A 91 -14.55 -6.95 -1.77
CA ASN A 91 -15.61 -6.13 -1.19
C ASN A 91 -16.17 -5.13 -2.20
N THR A 92 -15.32 -4.51 -2.99
CA THR A 92 -15.76 -3.57 -4.03
C THR A 92 -16.58 -4.30 -5.10
N ALA A 93 -16.18 -5.50 -5.53
CA ALA A 93 -16.94 -6.29 -6.48
C ALA A 93 -18.32 -6.73 -5.93
N CYS A 94 -18.42 -7.02 -4.61
CA CYS A 94 -19.69 -7.25 -3.94
C CYS A 94 -20.58 -6.00 -3.95
N GLN A 95 -20.01 -4.84 -3.62
CA GLN A 95 -20.73 -3.55 -3.64
C GLN A 95 -21.26 -3.20 -5.04
N GLU A 96 -20.48 -3.51 -6.08
CA GLU A 96 -20.86 -3.34 -7.48
C GLU A 96 -21.82 -4.44 -7.97
N SER A 97 -22.26 -5.34 -7.09
CA SER A 97 -23.16 -6.48 -7.41
C SER A 97 -22.63 -7.44 -8.48
N LEU A 98 -21.32 -7.45 -8.69
CA LEU A 98 -20.66 -8.32 -9.67
C LEU A 98 -20.49 -9.76 -9.17
N ILE A 99 -20.42 -9.92 -7.85
CA ILE A 99 -20.38 -11.23 -7.18
C ILE A 99 -21.41 -11.26 -6.04
N PRO A 100 -22.00 -12.44 -5.74
CA PRO A 100 -22.96 -12.54 -4.66
C PRO A 100 -22.28 -12.41 -3.30
N ALA A 101 -22.86 -11.61 -2.39
CA ALA A 101 -22.38 -11.45 -1.01
C ALA A 101 -22.71 -12.65 -0.08
N SER A 102 -23.21 -13.77 -0.63
CA SER A 102 -23.74 -14.92 0.14
C SER A 102 -22.67 -15.68 0.94
N TYR A 103 -21.41 -15.51 0.60
CA TYR A 103 -20.28 -16.13 1.31
C TYR A 103 -19.10 -15.16 1.34
N TYR A 104 -18.62 -14.85 2.54
CA TYR A 104 -17.50 -13.92 2.72
C TYR A 104 -16.19 -14.67 3.01
N PRO A 105 -15.24 -14.72 2.04
CA PRO A 105 -14.04 -15.52 2.17
C PRO A 105 -13.05 -15.02 3.24
N PHE A 106 -13.21 -13.80 3.72
CA PHE A 106 -12.34 -13.19 4.74
C PHE A 106 -12.97 -13.16 6.14
N GLU A 107 -14.07 -13.91 6.35
CA GLU A 107 -14.74 -13.97 7.64
C GLU A 107 -13.80 -14.45 8.74
N ASN A 108 -13.85 -13.78 9.91
CA ASN A 108 -13.04 -14.09 11.09
C ASN A 108 -11.50 -14.08 10.86
N LEU A 109 -11.04 -13.48 9.75
CA LEU A 109 -9.61 -13.35 9.48
C LEU A 109 -9.03 -12.15 10.21
N LYS A 110 -8.34 -12.40 11.33
CA LYS A 110 -7.66 -11.37 12.14
C LYS A 110 -6.24 -11.17 11.62
N LEU A 111 -6.00 -10.10 10.89
CA LEU A 111 -4.67 -9.70 10.44
C LEU A 111 -4.00 -8.87 11.55
N ARG A 112 -3.22 -9.52 12.41
CA ARG A 112 -2.45 -8.82 13.44
C ARG A 112 -1.20 -8.21 12.82
N ARG A 113 -0.97 -6.92 13.06
CA ARG A 113 0.27 -6.27 12.65
C ARG A 113 1.42 -6.75 13.54
N ALA A 114 2.53 -7.14 12.92
CA ALA A 114 3.78 -7.33 13.64
C ALA A 114 4.36 -5.95 14.00
N MET A 115 4.89 -5.84 15.22
CA MET A 115 5.62 -4.64 15.61
C MET A 115 6.88 -4.53 14.75
N THR A 116 7.07 -3.37 14.14
CA THR A 116 8.30 -3.05 13.43
C THR A 116 9.26 -2.36 14.40
N ALA A 117 10.56 -2.63 14.25
CA ALA A 117 11.57 -1.94 15.02
C ALA A 117 11.44 -0.42 14.82
N ARG A 118 11.50 0.32 15.93
CA ARG A 118 11.56 1.77 15.87
C ARG A 118 12.90 2.17 15.24
N ARG A 119 12.85 2.91 14.15
CA ARG A 119 14.04 3.41 13.44
C ARG A 119 14.45 4.81 13.90
N ALA A 120 13.94 5.27 15.07
CA ALA A 120 14.33 6.54 15.63
C ALA A 120 15.82 6.50 16.03
N ILE A 121 16.60 7.45 15.56
CA ILE A 121 17.99 7.61 15.94
C ILE A 121 18.08 8.54 17.16
N PRO A 122 19.04 8.32 18.08
CA PRO A 122 19.23 9.20 19.23
C PRO A 122 19.73 10.59 18.78
N ALA A 123 19.43 11.61 19.56
CA ALA A 123 19.84 12.99 19.27
C ALA A 123 21.35 13.14 19.13
N SER A 124 22.14 12.36 19.90
CA SER A 124 23.61 12.35 19.81
C SER A 124 24.11 11.92 18.44
N LEU A 125 23.49 10.90 17.84
CA LEU A 125 23.85 10.48 16.48
C LEU A 125 23.47 11.54 15.45
N PHE A 126 22.35 12.23 15.67
CA PHE A 126 21.92 13.31 14.79
C PHE A 126 22.92 14.50 14.84
N GLN A 127 23.44 14.83 16.03
CA GLN A 127 24.50 15.82 16.17
C GLN A 127 25.79 15.42 15.45
N GLN A 128 26.17 14.14 15.47
CA GLN A 128 27.30 13.63 14.71
C GLN A 128 27.11 13.80 13.20
N ILE A 129 25.89 13.46 12.70
CA ILE A 129 25.54 13.66 11.28
C ILE A 129 25.69 15.12 10.88
N ALA A 130 25.27 16.07 11.74
CA ALA A 130 25.42 17.50 11.49
C ALA A 130 26.86 17.98 11.40
N GLN A 131 27.82 17.22 11.94
CA GLN A 131 29.25 17.55 11.93
C GLN A 131 30.03 16.88 10.80
N ILE A 132 29.40 16.00 10.03
CA ILE A 132 30.05 15.32 8.90
C ILE A 132 30.42 16.38 7.85
N LYS A 133 31.70 16.52 7.58
CA LYS A 133 32.20 17.30 6.45
C LYS A 133 32.32 16.34 5.24
N VAL A 134 31.47 16.53 4.25
CA VAL A 134 31.52 15.75 3.00
C VAL A 134 32.37 16.57 2.03
N ALA A 135 33.57 16.08 1.72
CA ALA A 135 34.51 16.85 0.93
C ALA A 135 34.21 16.86 -0.56
N ASP A 136 33.57 15.80 -1.13
CA ASP A 136 33.52 15.60 -2.59
C ASP A 136 32.23 14.97 -3.15
N ASP A 137 31.12 14.88 -2.37
CA ASP A 137 29.86 14.34 -2.86
C ASP A 137 28.67 15.28 -2.59
N PRO A 138 28.30 16.12 -3.58
CA PRO A 138 27.20 17.07 -3.42
C PRO A 138 25.83 16.40 -3.12
N GLN A 139 25.64 15.13 -3.49
CA GLN A 139 24.38 14.43 -3.19
C GLN A 139 24.30 14.03 -1.72
N VAL A 140 25.42 13.61 -1.14
CA VAL A 140 25.50 13.29 0.28
C VAL A 140 25.35 14.58 1.11
N GLU A 141 26.01 15.67 0.73
CA GLU A 141 25.86 16.97 1.38
C GLU A 141 24.40 17.43 1.38
N LEU A 142 23.74 17.44 0.22
CA LEU A 142 22.32 17.76 0.10
C LEU A 142 21.43 16.85 0.96
N SER A 143 21.75 15.55 1.05
CA SER A 143 20.99 14.60 1.85
C SER A 143 21.10 14.90 3.35
N ILE A 144 22.29 15.32 3.80
CA ILE A 144 22.52 15.77 5.19
C ILE A 144 21.72 17.04 5.45
N ASP A 145 21.82 18.04 4.59
CA ASP A 145 21.13 19.32 4.75
C ASP A 145 19.61 19.14 4.78
N LEU A 146 19.05 18.34 3.88
CA LEU A 146 17.62 18.01 3.87
C LEU A 146 17.18 17.27 5.14
N SER A 147 18.02 16.39 5.68
CA SER A 147 17.73 15.67 6.91
C SER A 147 17.75 16.60 8.12
N LEU A 148 18.74 17.50 8.19
CA LEU A 148 18.84 18.52 9.21
C LEU A 148 17.66 19.50 9.16
N PHE A 149 17.33 19.95 7.96
CA PHE A 149 16.19 20.84 7.74
C PHE A 149 14.88 20.18 8.17
N SER A 150 14.64 18.93 7.73
CA SER A 150 13.46 18.14 8.12
C SER A 150 13.34 18.05 9.64
N PHE A 151 14.45 17.76 10.33
CA PHE A 151 14.45 17.65 11.79
C PHE A 151 14.13 18.99 12.47
N MET A 152 14.77 20.08 12.06
CA MET A 152 14.51 21.42 12.59
C MET A 152 13.08 21.90 12.29
N ALA A 153 12.52 21.46 11.17
CA ALA A 153 11.13 21.69 10.79
C ALA A 153 10.15 20.70 11.42
N CYS A 154 10.45 20.15 12.61
CA CYS A 154 9.61 19.24 13.37
C CYS A 154 9.24 17.94 12.64
N GLY A 155 10.16 17.42 11.82
CA GLY A 155 9.97 16.17 11.08
C GLY A 155 9.17 16.35 9.79
N MET A 156 9.33 17.49 9.12
CA MET A 156 8.69 17.75 7.84
C MET A 156 9.06 16.68 6.81
N PRO A 157 8.07 16.01 6.15
CA PRO A 157 8.35 15.03 5.11
C PRO A 157 9.12 15.63 3.93
N PHE A 158 9.99 14.86 3.29
CA PHE A 158 10.75 15.33 2.12
C PHE A 158 9.88 15.80 0.96
N VAL A 159 8.71 15.20 0.79
CA VAL A 159 7.74 15.65 -0.23
C VAL A 159 7.28 17.08 0.05
N ASP A 160 7.02 17.45 1.30
CA ASP A 160 6.59 18.79 1.68
C ASP A 160 7.74 19.78 1.54
N ILE A 161 8.99 19.36 1.86
CA ILE A 161 10.20 20.17 1.63
C ILE A 161 10.39 20.47 0.15
N ALA A 162 10.18 19.47 -0.74
CA ALA A 162 10.33 19.64 -2.18
C ALA A 162 9.33 20.64 -2.81
N TYR A 163 8.20 20.85 -2.16
CA TYR A 163 7.19 21.83 -2.59
C TYR A 163 7.27 23.17 -1.85
N LEU A 164 8.26 23.36 -0.98
CA LEU A 164 8.47 24.65 -0.33
C LEU A 164 8.90 25.72 -1.34
N THR A 165 8.23 26.86 -1.26
CA THR A 165 8.51 28.05 -2.06
C THR A 165 8.68 29.26 -1.15
N ARG A 166 9.20 30.37 -1.68
CA ARG A 166 9.30 31.63 -0.92
C ARG A 166 7.94 32.14 -0.43
N GLN A 167 6.85 31.77 -1.12
CA GLN A 167 5.48 32.16 -0.73
C GLN A 167 5.02 31.47 0.57
N ASN A 168 5.67 30.39 0.96
CA ASN A 168 5.39 29.69 2.20
C ASN A 168 6.02 30.39 3.42
N ILE A 169 6.86 31.44 3.20
CA ILE A 169 7.51 32.20 4.27
C ILE A 169 6.81 33.54 4.39
N ARG A 170 6.24 33.84 5.55
CA ARG A 170 5.62 35.13 5.86
C ARG A 170 6.21 35.67 7.16
N GLY A 171 7.10 36.65 7.05
CA GLY A 171 7.87 37.17 8.19
C GLY A 171 8.79 36.08 8.76
N MET A 172 8.67 35.79 10.06
CA MET A 172 9.44 34.74 10.74
C MET A 172 8.66 33.40 10.84
N SER A 173 7.53 33.27 10.17
CA SER A 173 6.66 32.07 10.26
C SER A 173 6.60 31.33 8.93
N TRP A 174 6.55 30.01 9.02
CA TRP A 174 6.40 29.12 7.89
C TRP A 174 4.94 28.66 7.79
N TYR A 175 4.34 28.84 6.64
CA TYR A 175 2.98 28.35 6.34
C TYR A 175 3.07 27.18 5.36
N ILE A 176 2.86 25.98 5.88
CA ILE A 176 2.96 24.75 5.11
C ILE A 176 1.56 24.21 4.91
N THR A 177 1.13 24.11 3.67
CA THR A 177 -0.02 23.30 3.32
C THR A 177 0.47 21.86 3.21
N VAL A 178 0.22 21.04 4.23
CA VAL A 178 0.56 19.62 4.19
C VAL A 178 -0.21 18.99 3.04
N ILE A 179 0.51 18.53 2.01
CA ILE A 179 -0.08 17.76 0.93
C ILE A 179 -0.37 16.36 1.50
N ARG A 180 -1.48 16.24 2.23
CA ARG A 180 -2.00 14.92 2.57
C ARG A 180 -2.38 14.22 1.26
N GLN A 181 -1.57 13.28 0.84
CA GLN A 181 -2.05 12.25 -0.06
C GLN A 181 -3.11 11.50 0.76
N ASP A 182 -4.38 11.73 0.44
CA ASP A 182 -5.46 10.93 0.98
C ASP A 182 -5.19 9.46 0.61
N VAL A 183 -4.82 8.69 1.63
CA VAL A 183 -4.51 7.27 1.52
C VAL A 183 -5.81 6.46 1.45
#